data_44dc0080f4d77eb986c68f74a0fe65fc
#
_entry.id   44dc0080f4d77eb986c68f74a0fe65fc
#
_cell.length_a   1.000
_cell.length_b   1.000
_cell.length_c   1.000
_cell.angle_alpha   90.00
_cell.angle_beta   90.00
_cell.angle_gamma   90.00
#
_symmetry.space_group_name_H-M   'P 1'
#
loop_
_entity.id
_entity.type
_entity.pdbx_description
1 polymer ?
#
loop_
_entity_poly.entity_id
_entity_poly.type
_entity_poly.pdbx_seq_one_letter_code
_entity_poly.pdbx_strand_id
1 'polypeptide(L)'
;MLLAADLDCLSASDLKARALTLLGEVAALPQVVAEQRAEIARLKGLKGPPSIKPSGMEQATKPRPSASGSRRRGRGAKRVGAAIEDRVLAAEVPAGSRFKGYETYLIQDLIVRPVAIRFRRERWLTPDGRTIVAPLPAGIDGHFGPELRRFVLAQYHQGQVTVPRLVALLDAIGIAVSKRQVVRLLIDGQGRFRAEAQDVLRAGLANAAWVTVDDTGARHKAQNGTCTHIGNDRFAWFGTTGSKSRLNFLDLLRAGHSDYVINPEALAYMRSRSLAGPLIRQLAEHEAKHFADRAAWQAHLDQLGISALKVTPDPTLIATEGALWGSVKAHGLIKDTVIVSDDAGQFQVGRHALCWVHAERLVHKLDTFTDHHRVAQQRMRRLIWWFYADLKAYRRDPTPARRAALRARFDRIFKRQTGFATLDRLLARLHANKAELLVVLDRPEIPLHTNGSENDIRCHVTKRKISGGTRSDAGRDCRDAFLGLAKTCAKLGISFWDYLGARLGIPQTSAVPNLAELVANPA
;
A
#
# COMPACT_ATOMS: atom_id res chain seq x y z
N MET A 1 -30.28 -8.14 35.27
CA MET A 1 -28.91 -8.74 35.26
C MET A 1 -28.99 -9.97 36.13
N LEU A 2 -28.87 -11.18 35.59
CA LEU A 2 -28.78 -12.41 36.37
C LEU A 2 -27.40 -12.48 37.01
N LEU A 3 -27.33 -12.81 38.29
CA LEU A 3 -26.07 -13.06 38.99
C LEU A 3 -25.51 -14.43 38.56
N ALA A 4 -24.18 -14.62 38.65
CA ALA A 4 -23.53 -15.86 38.26
C ALA A 4 -24.14 -17.12 38.96
N ALA A 5 -24.67 -16.96 40.16
CA ALA A 5 -25.37 -18.03 40.91
C ALA A 5 -26.68 -18.51 40.25
N ASP A 6 -27.30 -17.71 39.40
CA ASP A 6 -28.54 -18.09 38.70
C ASP A 6 -28.28 -19.00 37.48
N LEU A 7 -27.02 -19.08 37.00
CA LEU A 7 -26.65 -19.89 35.85
C LEU A 7 -26.51 -21.37 36.20
N ASP A 8 -26.13 -21.68 37.44
CA ASP A 8 -25.91 -23.06 37.88
C ASP A 8 -27.22 -23.84 38.04
N CYS A 9 -28.37 -23.15 38.05
CA CYS A 9 -29.69 -23.74 38.18
C CYS A 9 -30.39 -24.01 36.83
N LEU A 10 -29.80 -23.63 35.70
CA LEU A 10 -30.41 -23.77 34.38
C LEU A 10 -30.12 -25.14 33.75
N SER A 11 -31.09 -25.72 33.06
CA SER A 11 -30.87 -26.93 32.28
C SER A 11 -29.95 -26.67 31.06
N ALA A 12 -29.33 -27.72 30.54
CA ALA A 12 -28.48 -27.60 29.34
C ALA A 12 -29.25 -27.05 28.12
N SER A 13 -30.56 -27.32 28.02
CA SER A 13 -31.43 -26.77 26.98
C SER A 13 -31.66 -25.27 27.15
N ASP A 14 -31.85 -24.80 28.37
CA ASP A 14 -32.07 -23.39 28.67
C ASP A 14 -30.78 -22.57 28.49
N LEU A 15 -29.65 -23.14 28.89
CA LEU A 15 -28.31 -22.53 28.62
C LEU A 15 -28.04 -22.39 27.12
N LYS A 16 -28.40 -23.42 26.33
CA LYS A 16 -28.25 -23.36 24.88
C LYS A 16 -29.18 -22.32 24.24
N ALA A 17 -30.45 -22.28 24.66
CA ALA A 17 -31.41 -21.29 24.19
C ALA A 17 -30.94 -19.87 24.53
N ARG A 18 -30.43 -19.66 25.75
CA ARG A 18 -29.89 -18.37 26.20
C ARG A 18 -28.64 -17.96 25.46
N ALA A 19 -27.71 -18.90 25.21
CA ALA A 19 -26.50 -18.66 24.42
C ALA A 19 -26.85 -18.25 22.98
N LEU A 20 -27.84 -18.89 22.35
CA LEU A 20 -28.32 -18.51 21.02
C LEU A 20 -28.95 -17.11 21.01
N THR A 21 -29.72 -16.75 22.03
CA THR A 21 -30.28 -15.40 22.18
C THR A 21 -29.16 -14.35 22.30
N LEU A 22 -28.18 -14.58 23.18
CA LEU A 22 -27.05 -13.69 23.38
C LEU A 22 -26.18 -13.56 22.11
N LEU A 23 -25.99 -14.65 21.38
CA LEU A 23 -25.30 -14.60 20.09
C LEU A 23 -26.04 -13.75 19.05
N GLY A 24 -27.39 -13.84 19.06
CA GLY A 24 -28.25 -12.98 18.24
C GLY A 24 -28.13 -11.49 18.61
N GLU A 25 -28.17 -11.19 19.90
CA GLU A 25 -27.97 -9.83 20.42
C GLU A 25 -26.59 -9.28 20.09
N VAL A 26 -25.54 -10.07 20.29
CA VAL A 26 -24.15 -9.70 19.92
C VAL A 26 -24.02 -9.48 18.41
N ALA A 27 -24.70 -10.28 17.59
CA ALA A 27 -24.70 -10.11 16.13
C ALA A 27 -25.42 -8.83 15.68
N ALA A 28 -26.43 -8.37 16.45
CA ALA A 28 -27.15 -7.12 16.18
C ALA A 28 -26.42 -5.86 16.68
N LEU A 29 -25.56 -5.97 17.70
CA LEU A 29 -24.82 -4.84 18.27
C LEU A 29 -24.05 -3.99 17.26
N PRO A 30 -23.33 -4.54 16.26
CA PRO A 30 -22.63 -3.73 15.26
C PRO A 30 -23.56 -2.81 14.47
N GLN A 31 -24.78 -3.26 14.19
CA GLN A 31 -25.78 -2.45 13.49
C GLN A 31 -26.31 -1.33 14.38
N VAL A 32 -26.66 -1.63 15.62
CA VAL A 32 -27.10 -0.63 16.61
C VAL A 32 -26.01 0.43 16.84
N VAL A 33 -24.76 0.01 16.96
CA VAL A 33 -23.61 0.93 17.09
C VAL A 33 -23.44 1.79 15.83
N ALA A 34 -23.66 1.23 14.64
CA ALA A 34 -23.60 2.00 13.40
C ALA A 34 -24.72 3.04 13.30
N GLU A 35 -25.94 2.67 13.68
CA GLU A 35 -27.10 3.56 13.71
C GLU A 35 -26.92 4.69 14.75
N GLN A 36 -26.46 4.36 15.95
CA GLN A 36 -26.15 5.36 16.97
C GLN A 36 -25.04 6.31 16.54
N ARG A 37 -24.00 5.81 15.85
CA ARG A 37 -22.95 6.65 15.29
C ARG A 37 -23.47 7.57 14.18
N ALA A 38 -24.37 7.08 13.33
CA ALA A 38 -25.00 7.88 12.29
C ALA A 38 -25.87 8.98 12.90
N GLU A 39 -26.65 8.65 13.94
CA GLU A 39 -27.49 9.62 14.64
C GLU A 39 -26.66 10.65 15.41
N ILE A 40 -25.61 10.25 16.09
CA ILE A 40 -24.64 11.16 16.72
C ILE A 40 -24.03 12.09 15.67
N ALA A 41 -23.69 11.58 14.49
CA ALA A 41 -23.17 12.39 13.40
C ALA A 41 -24.20 13.40 12.90
N ARG A 42 -25.47 12.99 12.76
CA ARG A 42 -26.59 13.86 12.39
C ARG A 42 -26.83 14.96 13.43
N LEU A 43 -26.90 14.60 14.70
CA LEU A 43 -27.10 15.54 15.82
C LEU A 43 -25.94 16.52 16.00
N LYS A 44 -24.71 16.11 15.65
CA LYS A 44 -23.52 16.97 15.67
C LYS A 44 -23.37 17.81 14.38
N GLY A 45 -24.31 17.75 13.44
CA GLY A 45 -24.23 18.44 12.14
C GLY A 45 -23.05 17.99 11.27
N LEU A 46 -22.51 16.78 11.50
CA LEU A 46 -21.41 16.24 10.72
C LEU A 46 -21.95 15.76 9.36
N LYS A 47 -21.51 16.38 8.29
CA LYS A 47 -21.81 15.95 6.92
C LYS A 47 -21.07 14.64 6.62
N GLY A 48 -21.79 13.52 6.55
CA GLY A 48 -21.37 12.21 6.02
C GLY A 48 -19.97 11.68 6.39
N PRO A 49 -19.55 10.49 5.91
CA PRO A 49 -18.20 10.01 6.14
C PRO A 49 -17.19 11.02 5.58
N PRO A 50 -16.19 11.47 6.38
CA PRO A 50 -15.31 12.55 5.98
C PRO A 50 -14.58 12.18 4.68
N SER A 51 -14.65 13.07 3.67
CA SER A 51 -13.71 13.00 2.56
C SER A 51 -12.31 13.06 3.15
N ILE A 52 -11.43 12.11 2.79
CA ILE A 52 -10.05 12.07 3.28
C ILE A 52 -9.33 13.30 2.69
N LYS A 53 -9.32 14.39 3.43
CA LYS A 53 -8.51 15.57 3.11
C LYS A 53 -7.10 15.34 3.67
N PRO A 54 -6.05 15.91 3.04
CA PRO A 54 -4.72 15.96 3.64
C PRO A 54 -4.81 16.45 5.08
N SER A 55 -3.97 15.89 5.98
CA SER A 55 -3.96 16.27 7.39
C SER A 55 -3.87 17.80 7.54
N GLY A 56 -4.81 18.40 8.27
CA GLY A 56 -4.77 19.83 8.58
C GLY A 56 -3.49 20.22 9.32
N MET A 57 -2.92 19.31 10.10
CA MET A 57 -1.64 19.47 10.76
C MET A 57 -0.49 19.58 9.77
N GLU A 58 -0.44 18.75 8.75
CA GLU A 58 0.60 18.81 7.71
C GLU A 58 0.49 20.09 6.87
N GLN A 59 -0.72 20.55 6.55
CA GLN A 59 -0.94 21.78 5.82
C GLN A 59 -0.59 23.02 6.67
N ALA A 60 -1.02 23.06 7.95
CA ALA A 60 -0.79 24.17 8.85
C ALA A 60 0.69 24.36 9.24
N THR A 61 1.47 23.27 9.19
CA THR A 61 2.90 23.29 9.54
C THR A 61 3.83 23.42 8.33
N LYS A 62 3.29 23.60 7.10
CA LYS A 62 4.12 23.94 5.94
C LYS A 62 4.76 25.31 6.15
N PRO A 63 6.06 25.50 5.85
CA PRO A 63 6.68 26.81 5.87
C PRO A 63 5.89 27.76 4.96
N ARG A 64 5.53 28.95 5.45
CA ARG A 64 5.02 30.00 4.57
C ARG A 64 6.15 30.37 3.62
N PRO A 65 5.91 30.48 2.30
CA PRO A 65 6.91 31.01 1.39
C PRO A 65 7.30 32.40 1.91
N SER A 66 8.60 32.66 2.05
CA SER A 66 9.09 33.99 2.39
C SER A 66 8.56 34.98 1.36
N ALA A 67 8.07 36.13 1.82
CA ALA A 67 7.48 37.17 0.99
C ALA A 67 8.52 37.95 0.14
N SER A 68 9.62 37.31 -0.27
CA SER A 68 10.56 37.88 -1.22
C SER A 68 10.04 37.63 -2.63
N GLY A 69 9.44 38.67 -3.20
CA GLY A 69 9.27 38.89 -4.62
C GLY A 69 8.88 37.67 -5.47
N SER A 70 7.68 37.13 -5.29
CA SER A 70 7.20 36.14 -6.25
C SER A 70 6.87 36.86 -7.56
N ARG A 71 7.86 36.98 -8.46
CA ARG A 71 7.56 37.02 -9.87
C ARG A 71 6.62 35.87 -10.14
N ARG A 72 5.35 36.16 -10.55
CA ARG A 72 4.45 35.16 -11.11
C ARG A 72 5.27 34.37 -12.12
N ARG A 73 5.67 33.16 -11.77
CA ARG A 73 6.21 32.21 -12.76
C ARG A 73 5.13 32.09 -13.81
N GLY A 74 5.38 32.65 -14.99
CA GLY A 74 4.57 32.45 -16.16
C GLY A 74 4.30 30.95 -16.24
N ARG A 75 3.09 30.54 -16.60
CA ARG A 75 2.77 29.13 -16.86
C ARG A 75 3.87 28.62 -17.80
N GLY A 76 4.83 27.84 -17.27
CA GLY A 76 5.91 27.29 -18.06
C GLY A 76 5.29 26.59 -19.26
N ALA A 77 5.83 26.86 -20.46
CA ALA A 77 5.38 26.23 -21.68
C ALA A 77 5.30 24.72 -21.44
N LYS A 78 4.12 24.13 -21.61
CA LYS A 78 3.94 22.69 -21.47
C LYS A 78 4.85 22.05 -22.51
N ARG A 79 5.78 21.19 -22.07
CA ARG A 79 6.61 20.41 -23.00
C ARG A 79 5.69 19.55 -23.87
N VAL A 80 5.75 19.75 -25.17
CA VAL A 80 5.09 18.90 -26.15
C VAL A 80 5.97 17.68 -26.33
N GLY A 81 5.45 16.50 -25.98
CA GLY A 81 6.17 15.22 -26.13
C GLY A 81 6.04 14.61 -27.53
N ALA A 82 5.14 15.14 -28.37
CA ALA A 82 4.95 14.70 -29.74
C ALA A 82 5.86 15.48 -30.71
N ALA A 83 6.22 14.85 -31.83
CA ALA A 83 6.87 15.54 -32.93
C ALA A 83 5.96 16.67 -33.43
N ILE A 84 6.53 17.86 -33.64
CA ILE A 84 5.80 19.02 -34.15
C ILE A 84 5.81 18.93 -35.67
N GLU A 85 4.62 18.95 -36.27
CA GLU A 85 4.43 19.12 -37.72
C GLU A 85 4.10 20.59 -37.98
N ASP A 86 4.95 21.30 -38.70
CA ASP A 86 4.72 22.68 -39.07
C ASP A 86 3.85 22.76 -40.33
N ARG A 87 2.72 23.44 -40.19
CA ARG A 87 1.81 23.72 -41.29
C ARG A 87 1.69 25.23 -41.47
N VAL A 88 2.14 25.73 -42.64
CA VAL A 88 2.01 27.14 -43.00
C VAL A 88 0.62 27.40 -43.52
N LEU A 89 -0.09 28.37 -42.92
CA LEU A 89 -1.36 28.88 -43.39
C LEU A 89 -1.12 30.19 -44.16
N ALA A 90 -1.46 30.18 -45.43
CA ALA A 90 -1.36 31.38 -46.24
C ALA A 90 -2.55 32.33 -45.95
N ALA A 91 -2.27 33.61 -45.80
CA ALA A 91 -3.28 34.65 -45.70
C ALA A 91 -3.59 35.23 -47.07
N GLU A 92 -4.85 35.51 -47.35
CA GLU A 92 -5.26 36.33 -48.48
C GLU A 92 -4.92 37.79 -48.17
N VAL A 93 -4.01 38.37 -48.95
CA VAL A 93 -3.53 39.73 -48.71
C VAL A 93 -3.68 40.59 -49.96
N PRO A 94 -3.99 41.90 -49.83
CA PRO A 94 -4.01 42.83 -50.95
C PRO A 94 -2.68 42.93 -51.67
N ALA A 95 -2.69 43.25 -52.96
CA ALA A 95 -1.48 43.47 -53.75
C ALA A 95 -0.58 44.54 -53.10
N GLY A 96 0.73 44.29 -53.05
CA GLY A 96 1.69 45.20 -52.43
C GLY A 96 1.91 44.98 -50.93
N SER A 97 1.24 44.02 -50.30
CA SER A 97 1.45 43.67 -48.88
C SER A 97 2.85 43.10 -48.64
N ARG A 98 3.49 43.51 -47.54
CA ARG A 98 4.83 43.06 -47.17
C ARG A 98 4.76 41.94 -46.13
N PHE A 99 5.34 40.79 -46.38
CA PHE A 99 5.47 39.68 -45.43
C PHE A 99 6.29 40.10 -44.20
N LYS A 100 5.77 39.86 -42.99
CA LYS A 100 6.36 40.22 -41.69
C LYS A 100 6.75 39.01 -40.81
N GLY A 101 6.67 37.80 -41.35
CA GLY A 101 6.96 36.57 -40.63
C GLY A 101 5.68 35.81 -40.20
N TYR A 102 5.84 34.85 -39.37
CA TYR A 102 4.76 33.96 -38.90
C TYR A 102 4.41 34.22 -37.43
N GLU A 103 3.13 34.23 -37.14
CA GLU A 103 2.63 34.07 -35.77
C GLU A 103 2.36 32.59 -35.55
N THR A 104 3.04 32.00 -34.53
CA THR A 104 2.94 30.57 -34.25
C THR A 104 1.84 30.24 -33.28
N TYR A 105 0.98 29.31 -33.66
CA TYR A 105 -0.09 28.77 -32.81
C TYR A 105 0.04 27.25 -32.74
N LEU A 106 0.28 26.68 -31.54
CA LEU A 106 0.51 25.25 -31.34
C LEU A 106 -0.73 24.57 -30.78
N ILE A 107 -1.23 23.57 -31.49
CA ILE A 107 -2.29 22.66 -31.01
C ILE A 107 -1.70 21.28 -30.71
N GLN A 108 -2.32 20.56 -29.77
CA GLN A 108 -2.06 19.16 -29.54
C GLN A 108 -3.35 18.39 -29.76
N ASP A 109 -3.30 17.33 -30.55
CA ASP A 109 -4.45 16.49 -30.87
C ASP A 109 -4.12 15.02 -30.65
N LEU A 110 -5.14 14.16 -30.60
CA LEU A 110 -5.02 12.72 -30.45
C LEU A 110 -5.83 12.00 -31.53
N ILE A 111 -5.16 11.19 -32.32
CA ILE A 111 -5.79 10.31 -33.29
C ILE A 111 -5.73 8.87 -32.77
N VAL A 112 -6.92 8.27 -32.56
CA VAL A 112 -7.05 6.86 -32.17
C VAL A 112 -7.70 6.09 -33.32
N ARG A 113 -6.98 5.15 -33.94
CA ARG A 113 -7.49 4.32 -35.04
C ARG A 113 -7.14 2.85 -34.79
N PRO A 114 -8.06 1.90 -35.11
CA PRO A 114 -7.73 0.48 -35.10
C PRO A 114 -6.81 0.13 -36.27
N VAL A 115 -5.96 -0.88 -36.08
CA VAL A 115 -5.11 -1.45 -37.12
C VAL A 115 -5.32 -2.94 -37.14
N ALA A 116 -5.65 -3.50 -38.32
CA ALA A 116 -5.73 -4.96 -38.53
C ALA A 116 -4.59 -5.41 -39.47
N ILE A 117 -3.77 -6.34 -39.01
CA ILE A 117 -2.65 -6.90 -39.78
C ILE A 117 -2.95 -8.36 -40.08
N ARG A 118 -2.95 -8.76 -41.35
CA ARG A 118 -3.10 -10.12 -41.78
C ARG A 118 -1.72 -10.70 -42.12
N PHE A 119 -1.20 -11.59 -41.27
CA PHE A 119 0.01 -12.36 -41.56
C PHE A 119 -0.35 -13.54 -42.49
N ARG A 120 0.20 -13.56 -43.68
CA ARG A 120 0.12 -14.70 -44.61
C ARG A 120 1.40 -15.52 -44.42
N ARG A 121 1.30 -16.59 -43.65
CA ARG A 121 2.43 -17.47 -43.31
C ARG A 121 2.61 -18.52 -44.41
N GLU A 122 3.81 -18.57 -44.97
CA GLU A 122 4.18 -19.63 -45.90
C GLU A 122 4.12 -20.99 -45.21
N ARG A 123 3.59 -21.96 -45.93
CA ARG A 123 3.50 -23.35 -45.49
C ARG A 123 4.16 -24.24 -46.54
N TRP A 124 5.22 -24.92 -46.11
CA TRP A 124 6.01 -25.82 -46.97
C TRP A 124 5.88 -27.26 -46.52
N LEU A 125 5.83 -28.19 -47.48
CA LEU A 125 5.92 -29.63 -47.24
C LEU A 125 7.35 -30.06 -47.59
N THR A 126 8.06 -30.62 -46.65
CA THR A 126 9.44 -31.11 -46.84
C THR A 126 9.40 -32.47 -47.55
N PRO A 127 10.51 -32.91 -48.22
CA PRO A 127 10.58 -34.21 -48.91
C PRO A 127 10.29 -35.42 -48.02
N ASP A 128 10.53 -35.29 -46.68
CA ASP A 128 10.25 -36.30 -45.67
C ASP A 128 8.82 -36.21 -45.09
N GLY A 129 7.93 -35.40 -45.72
CA GLY A 129 6.51 -35.29 -45.38
C GLY A 129 6.21 -34.38 -44.18
N ARG A 130 7.18 -33.67 -43.61
CA ARG A 130 6.94 -32.71 -42.52
C ARG A 130 6.42 -31.37 -43.04
N THR A 131 5.50 -30.76 -42.30
CA THR A 131 5.01 -29.41 -42.62
C THR A 131 5.78 -28.36 -41.82
N ILE A 132 6.36 -27.39 -42.52
CA ILE A 132 7.00 -26.19 -41.94
C ILE A 132 6.11 -24.99 -42.21
N VAL A 133 5.80 -24.21 -41.18
CA VAL A 133 5.03 -22.97 -41.30
C VAL A 133 5.87 -21.83 -40.77
N ALA A 134 5.96 -20.72 -41.52
CA ALA A 134 6.71 -19.54 -41.11
C ALA A 134 6.25 -19.09 -39.72
N PRO A 135 7.17 -18.76 -38.79
CA PRO A 135 6.82 -18.28 -37.44
C PRO A 135 6.14 -16.91 -37.51
N LEU A 136 5.32 -16.59 -36.50
CA LEU A 136 4.85 -15.23 -36.30
C LEU A 136 5.98 -14.34 -35.77
N PRO A 137 5.95 -13.03 -36.01
CA PRO A 137 6.89 -12.10 -35.40
C PRO A 137 6.89 -12.21 -33.87
N ALA A 138 8.05 -11.97 -33.25
CA ALA A 138 8.19 -11.98 -31.80
C ALA A 138 7.20 -11.01 -31.13
N GLY A 139 6.64 -11.39 -30.00
CA GLY A 139 5.68 -10.57 -29.26
C GLY A 139 4.23 -10.68 -29.74
N ILE A 140 3.94 -11.46 -30.79
CA ILE A 140 2.58 -11.73 -31.24
C ILE A 140 2.12 -13.10 -30.71
N ASP A 141 1.41 -13.07 -29.58
CA ASP A 141 0.79 -14.22 -28.96
C ASP A 141 -0.74 -14.09 -29.07
N GLY A 142 -1.35 -14.84 -29.97
CA GLY A 142 -2.80 -14.81 -30.21
C GLY A 142 -3.22 -13.71 -31.18
N HIS A 143 -4.46 -13.21 -31.03
CA HIS A 143 -5.12 -12.34 -32.02
C HIS A 143 -5.01 -10.84 -31.71
N PHE A 144 -4.36 -10.45 -30.62
CA PHE A 144 -4.25 -9.07 -30.20
C PHE A 144 -2.78 -8.63 -30.09
N GLY A 145 -2.43 -7.58 -30.80
CA GLY A 145 -1.07 -7.04 -30.85
C GLY A 145 -0.65 -6.37 -29.54
N PRO A 146 0.65 -6.10 -29.39
CA PRO A 146 1.22 -5.54 -28.16
C PRO A 146 0.70 -4.13 -27.84
N GLU A 147 0.37 -3.31 -28.84
CA GLU A 147 -0.20 -1.97 -28.66
C GLU A 147 -1.60 -2.02 -28.01
N LEU A 148 -2.46 -2.95 -28.44
CA LEU A 148 -3.76 -3.13 -27.80
C LEU A 148 -3.62 -3.66 -26.37
N ARG A 149 -2.65 -4.56 -26.14
CA ARG A 149 -2.31 -5.02 -24.77
C ARG A 149 -1.86 -3.85 -23.90
N ARG A 150 -0.96 -3.00 -24.38
CA ARG A 150 -0.51 -1.77 -23.69
C ARG A 150 -1.68 -0.86 -23.34
N PHE A 151 -2.56 -0.59 -24.32
CA PHE A 151 -3.74 0.25 -24.12
C PHE A 151 -4.66 -0.31 -23.03
N VAL A 152 -5.01 -1.60 -23.11
CA VAL A 152 -5.89 -2.28 -22.14
C VAL A 152 -5.28 -2.25 -20.73
N LEU A 153 -3.98 -2.56 -20.59
CA LEU A 153 -3.28 -2.56 -19.30
C LEU A 153 -3.22 -1.15 -18.70
N ALA A 154 -2.87 -0.13 -19.51
CA ALA A 154 -2.80 1.25 -19.05
C ALA A 154 -4.18 1.76 -18.61
N GLN A 155 -5.21 1.57 -19.44
CA GLN A 155 -6.57 2.03 -19.14
C GLN A 155 -7.15 1.31 -17.92
N TYR A 156 -6.92 0.01 -17.80
CA TYR A 156 -7.45 -0.75 -16.68
C TYR A 156 -6.74 -0.45 -15.36
N HIS A 157 -5.40 -0.41 -15.34
CA HIS A 157 -4.64 -0.30 -14.09
C HIS A 157 -4.37 1.16 -13.68
N GLN A 158 -3.95 2.02 -14.59
CA GLN A 158 -3.68 3.44 -14.31
C GLN A 158 -4.95 4.28 -14.47
N GLY A 159 -5.68 4.13 -15.57
CA GLY A 159 -6.93 4.86 -15.84
C GLY A 159 -8.12 4.36 -15.04
N GLN A 160 -8.00 3.18 -14.40
CA GLN A 160 -9.03 2.54 -13.57
C GLN A 160 -10.36 2.27 -14.31
N VAL A 161 -10.31 2.17 -15.63
CA VAL A 161 -11.47 1.85 -16.46
C VAL A 161 -11.91 0.40 -16.21
N THR A 162 -13.22 0.16 -16.11
CA THR A 162 -13.76 -1.20 -15.88
C THR A 162 -13.75 -2.03 -17.15
N VAL A 163 -13.75 -3.37 -17.04
CA VAL A 163 -13.80 -4.27 -18.19
C VAL A 163 -15.01 -3.97 -19.12
N PRO A 164 -16.26 -3.79 -18.62
CA PRO A 164 -17.37 -3.43 -19.51
C PRO A 164 -17.17 -2.11 -20.27
N ARG A 165 -16.60 -1.09 -19.62
CA ARG A 165 -16.30 0.20 -20.26
C ARG A 165 -15.17 0.07 -21.29
N LEU A 166 -14.15 -0.76 -21.02
CA LEU A 166 -13.09 -1.04 -21.99
C LEU A 166 -13.64 -1.73 -23.24
N VAL A 167 -14.53 -2.71 -23.08
CA VAL A 167 -15.17 -3.38 -24.21
C VAL A 167 -15.96 -2.36 -25.04
N ALA A 168 -16.80 -1.55 -24.40
CA ALA A 168 -17.59 -0.53 -25.10
C ALA A 168 -16.71 0.52 -25.81
N LEU A 169 -15.61 0.95 -25.18
CA LEU A 169 -14.65 1.88 -25.78
C LEU A 169 -13.96 1.28 -27.01
N LEU A 170 -13.50 0.03 -26.91
CA LEU A 170 -12.82 -0.67 -28.00
C LEU A 170 -13.78 -0.93 -29.17
N ASP A 171 -15.03 -1.30 -28.90
CA ASP A 171 -16.08 -1.47 -29.89
C ASP A 171 -16.38 -0.15 -30.62
N ALA A 172 -16.51 0.95 -29.88
CA ALA A 172 -16.76 2.28 -30.44
C ALA A 172 -15.65 2.77 -31.41
N ILE A 173 -14.41 2.29 -31.24
CA ILE A 173 -13.30 2.60 -32.15
C ILE A 173 -13.05 1.49 -33.19
N GLY A 174 -13.95 0.52 -33.31
CA GLY A 174 -13.91 -0.52 -34.34
C GLY A 174 -13.06 -1.76 -33.98
N ILE A 175 -12.77 -2.02 -32.71
CA ILE A 175 -12.06 -3.24 -32.26
C ILE A 175 -13.05 -4.18 -31.56
N ALA A 176 -13.46 -5.24 -32.24
CA ALA A 176 -14.34 -6.26 -31.70
C ALA A 176 -13.59 -7.13 -30.68
N VAL A 177 -13.98 -7.06 -29.40
CA VAL A 177 -13.38 -7.82 -28.32
C VAL A 177 -14.43 -8.20 -27.27
N SER A 178 -14.41 -9.45 -26.81
CA SER A 178 -15.32 -9.90 -25.75
C SER A 178 -14.77 -9.57 -24.34
N LYS A 179 -15.66 -9.52 -23.35
CA LYS A 179 -15.26 -9.37 -21.93
C LYS A 179 -14.23 -10.43 -21.51
N ARG A 180 -14.41 -11.68 -21.98
CA ARG A 180 -13.49 -12.78 -21.66
C ARG A 180 -12.09 -12.52 -22.23
N GLN A 181 -11.99 -12.02 -23.45
CA GLN A 181 -10.72 -11.70 -24.08
C GLN A 181 -10.02 -10.53 -23.37
N VAL A 182 -10.74 -9.47 -22.97
CA VAL A 182 -10.16 -8.39 -22.17
C VAL A 182 -9.64 -8.93 -20.84
N VAL A 183 -10.40 -9.77 -20.13
CA VAL A 183 -9.93 -10.41 -18.88
C VAL A 183 -8.67 -11.24 -19.11
N ARG A 184 -8.59 -12.00 -20.20
CA ARG A 184 -7.37 -12.74 -20.56
C ARG A 184 -6.18 -11.80 -20.78
N LEU A 185 -6.36 -10.70 -21.52
CA LEU A 185 -5.30 -9.70 -21.72
C LEU A 185 -4.78 -9.10 -20.39
N LEU A 186 -5.64 -9.00 -19.36
CA LEU A 186 -5.28 -8.48 -18.04
C LEU A 186 -4.59 -9.50 -17.14
N ILE A 187 -4.73 -10.80 -17.40
CA ILE A 187 -4.28 -11.86 -16.48
C ILE A 187 -3.26 -12.81 -17.13
N ASP A 188 -3.53 -13.26 -18.36
CA ASP A 188 -2.71 -14.28 -19.00
C ASP A 188 -1.39 -13.67 -19.53
N GLY A 189 -0.29 -14.40 -19.35
CA GLY A 189 1.04 -13.96 -19.80
C GLY A 189 1.66 -12.83 -18.97
N GLN A 190 1.08 -12.47 -17.82
CA GLN A 190 1.57 -11.37 -16.97
C GLN A 190 2.65 -11.79 -15.95
N GLY A 191 3.22 -12.98 -16.08
CA GLY A 191 4.20 -13.55 -15.13
C GLY A 191 5.39 -12.62 -14.88
N ARG A 192 5.97 -12.05 -15.94
CA ARG A 192 7.12 -11.15 -15.82
C ARG A 192 6.80 -9.85 -15.06
N PHE A 193 5.62 -9.28 -15.21
CA PHE A 193 5.22 -8.09 -14.46
C PHE A 193 5.04 -8.40 -12.97
N ARG A 194 4.49 -9.60 -12.64
CA ARG A 194 4.39 -10.06 -11.26
C ARG A 194 5.78 -10.30 -10.66
N ALA A 195 6.69 -10.91 -11.42
CA ALA A 195 8.08 -11.10 -11.00
C ALA A 195 8.78 -9.76 -10.75
N GLU A 196 8.69 -8.81 -11.69
CA GLU A 196 9.29 -7.47 -11.53
C GLU A 196 8.69 -6.71 -10.33
N ALA A 197 7.38 -6.81 -10.07
CA ALA A 197 6.77 -6.23 -8.87
C ALA A 197 7.33 -6.84 -7.59
N GLN A 198 7.64 -8.13 -7.59
CA GLN A 198 8.27 -8.81 -6.47
C GLN A 198 9.74 -8.40 -6.29
N ASP A 199 10.47 -8.22 -7.40
CA ASP A 199 11.86 -7.74 -7.39
C ASP A 199 11.94 -6.29 -6.88
N VAL A 200 10.96 -5.43 -7.23
CA VAL A 200 10.81 -4.08 -6.68
C VAL A 200 10.63 -4.12 -5.16
N LEU A 201 9.80 -5.03 -4.63
CA LEU A 201 9.65 -5.20 -3.19
C LEU A 201 10.97 -5.64 -2.55
N ARG A 202 11.65 -6.66 -3.10
CA ARG A 202 12.95 -7.14 -2.59
C ARG A 202 13.98 -6.02 -2.54
N ALA A 203 14.12 -5.28 -3.65
CA ALA A 203 15.04 -4.15 -3.75
C ALA A 203 14.72 -3.07 -2.71
N GLY A 204 13.44 -2.73 -2.56
CA GLY A 204 12.98 -1.76 -1.57
C GLY A 204 13.26 -2.20 -0.13
N LEU A 205 12.92 -3.44 0.25
CA LEU A 205 13.12 -3.96 1.60
C LEU A 205 14.59 -4.16 1.96
N ALA A 206 15.45 -4.45 0.97
CA ALA A 206 16.88 -4.66 1.20
C ALA A 206 17.67 -3.36 1.37
N ASN A 207 17.23 -2.25 0.74
CA ASN A 207 18.03 -1.03 0.61
C ASN A 207 17.40 0.22 1.23
N ALA A 208 16.10 0.21 1.56
CA ALA A 208 15.43 1.40 2.08
C ALA A 208 15.80 1.68 3.54
N ALA A 209 16.10 2.93 3.87
CA ALA A 209 16.25 3.38 5.25
C ALA A 209 14.92 3.32 6.03
N TRP A 210 13.82 3.45 5.33
CA TRP A 210 12.47 3.35 5.90
C TRP A 210 11.45 2.89 4.83
N VAL A 211 10.39 2.27 5.32
CA VAL A 211 9.17 1.99 4.56
C VAL A 211 7.96 2.47 5.34
N THR A 212 6.95 2.93 4.65
CA THR A 212 5.64 3.19 5.22
C THR A 212 4.70 2.07 4.84
N VAL A 213 3.85 1.66 5.77
CA VAL A 213 2.86 0.61 5.58
C VAL A 213 1.48 1.10 5.96
N ASP A 214 0.48 0.61 5.24
CA ASP A 214 -0.93 0.86 5.52
C ASP A 214 -1.75 -0.30 4.96
N ASP A 215 -2.97 -0.50 5.45
CA ASP A 215 -3.85 -1.53 4.94
C ASP A 215 -5.28 -1.04 4.67
N THR A 216 -5.98 -1.74 3.79
CA THR A 216 -7.40 -1.50 3.53
C THR A 216 -8.11 -2.82 3.29
N GLY A 217 -9.41 -2.86 3.60
CA GLY A 217 -10.23 -4.02 3.25
C GLY A 217 -10.16 -4.33 1.74
N ALA A 218 -10.08 -5.59 1.41
CA ALA A 218 -10.16 -6.13 0.05
C ALA A 218 -11.31 -7.13 -0.05
N ARG A 219 -11.72 -7.45 -1.29
CA ARG A 219 -12.66 -8.54 -1.54
C ARG A 219 -12.10 -9.48 -2.60
N HIS A 220 -11.99 -10.76 -2.25
CA HIS A 220 -11.42 -11.79 -3.10
C HIS A 220 -12.26 -13.07 -3.02
N LYS A 221 -12.66 -13.65 -4.17
CA LYS A 221 -13.51 -14.85 -4.24
C LYS A 221 -14.77 -14.72 -3.34
N ALA A 222 -15.40 -13.55 -3.36
CA ALA A 222 -16.55 -13.18 -2.53
C ALA A 222 -16.29 -13.16 -1.01
N GLN A 223 -15.05 -13.34 -0.55
CA GLN A 223 -14.64 -13.25 0.85
C GLN A 223 -13.97 -11.91 1.15
N ASN A 224 -14.05 -11.48 2.40
CA ASN A 224 -13.33 -10.32 2.88
C ASN A 224 -11.85 -10.68 3.09
N GLY A 225 -10.98 -9.78 2.72
CA GLY A 225 -9.55 -9.85 2.91
C GLY A 225 -8.96 -8.48 3.19
N THR A 226 -7.65 -8.40 3.22
CA THR A 226 -6.90 -7.17 3.49
C THR A 226 -5.84 -6.98 2.43
N CYS A 227 -5.80 -5.81 1.82
CA CYS A 227 -4.69 -5.39 0.95
C CYS A 227 -3.76 -4.51 1.76
N THR A 228 -2.51 -4.93 1.88
CA THR A 228 -1.43 -4.19 2.54
C THR A 228 -0.59 -3.47 1.49
N HIS A 229 -0.31 -2.20 1.70
CA HIS A 229 0.66 -1.41 0.96
C HIS A 229 1.98 -1.38 1.72
N ILE A 230 3.08 -1.57 1.02
CA ILE A 230 4.46 -1.40 1.50
C ILE A 230 5.18 -0.51 0.50
N GLY A 231 5.80 0.58 0.96
CA GLY A 231 6.52 1.47 0.05
C GLY A 231 7.18 2.66 0.74
N ASN A 232 7.83 3.48 -0.06
CA ASN A 232 8.42 4.76 0.38
C ASN A 232 8.22 5.83 -0.72
N ASP A 233 9.10 6.81 -0.80
CA ASP A 233 9.11 7.83 -1.84
C ASP A 233 9.55 7.33 -3.23
N ARG A 234 10.14 6.11 -3.33
CA ARG A 234 10.67 5.54 -4.56
C ARG A 234 9.86 4.38 -5.13
N PHE A 235 9.22 3.59 -4.28
CA PHE A 235 8.45 2.43 -4.71
C PHE A 235 7.12 2.30 -3.95
N ALA A 236 6.21 1.54 -4.53
CA ALA A 236 4.98 1.09 -3.90
C ALA A 236 4.71 -0.36 -4.31
N TRP A 237 4.33 -1.17 -3.35
CA TRP A 237 3.95 -2.55 -3.56
C TRP A 237 2.64 -2.85 -2.82
N PHE A 238 1.85 -3.77 -3.36
CA PHE A 238 0.57 -4.18 -2.79
C PHE A 238 0.50 -5.69 -2.70
N GLY A 239 -0.02 -6.21 -1.59
CA GLY A 239 -0.29 -7.63 -1.40
C GLY A 239 -1.61 -7.85 -0.68
N THR A 240 -2.49 -8.67 -1.28
CA THR A 240 -3.79 -9.00 -0.70
C THR A 240 -3.76 -10.35 -0.03
N THR A 241 -4.09 -10.37 1.26
CA THR A 241 -4.17 -11.56 2.12
C THR A 241 -5.60 -11.81 2.62
N GLY A 242 -5.85 -13.00 3.18
CA GLY A 242 -7.17 -13.37 3.69
C GLY A 242 -7.58 -12.63 4.96
N SER A 243 -6.64 -12.13 5.75
CA SER A 243 -6.94 -11.45 7.02
C SER A 243 -5.87 -10.44 7.39
N LYS A 244 -6.21 -9.55 8.31
CA LYS A 244 -5.33 -8.58 8.93
C LYS A 244 -4.62 -9.23 10.13
N SER A 245 -3.48 -9.85 9.89
CA SER A 245 -2.69 -10.51 10.94
C SER A 245 -1.20 -10.20 10.80
N ARG A 246 -0.44 -10.33 11.90
CA ARG A 246 1.01 -10.17 11.87
C ARG A 246 1.69 -11.30 11.10
N LEU A 247 1.17 -12.53 11.16
CA LEU A 247 1.64 -13.63 10.30
C LEU A 247 1.59 -13.26 8.82
N ASN A 248 0.44 -12.74 8.36
CA ASN A 248 0.30 -12.33 6.96
C ASN A 248 1.24 -11.17 6.61
N PHE A 249 1.44 -10.21 7.52
CA PHE A 249 2.36 -9.12 7.29
C PHE A 249 3.81 -9.60 7.19
N LEU A 250 4.25 -10.48 8.09
CA LEU A 250 5.58 -11.10 8.03
C LEU A 250 5.77 -11.94 6.76
N ASP A 251 4.72 -12.64 6.32
CA ASP A 251 4.73 -13.37 5.06
C ASP A 251 4.93 -12.44 3.85
N LEU A 252 4.29 -11.27 3.83
CA LEU A 252 4.51 -10.26 2.81
C LEU A 252 5.94 -9.70 2.84
N LEU A 253 6.50 -9.47 4.03
CA LEU A 253 7.88 -8.98 4.20
C LEU A 253 8.95 -9.98 3.73
N ARG A 254 8.64 -11.28 3.62
CA ARG A 254 9.54 -12.28 3.01
C ARG A 254 9.73 -12.07 1.51
N ALA A 255 8.94 -11.19 0.89
CA ALA A 255 9.07 -10.81 -0.51
C ALA A 255 9.12 -12.00 -1.48
N GLY A 256 8.22 -12.98 -1.26
CA GLY A 256 8.05 -14.17 -2.11
C GLY A 256 8.93 -15.37 -1.75
N HIS A 257 9.76 -15.28 -0.73
CA HIS A 257 10.43 -16.47 -0.18
C HIS A 257 9.43 -17.34 0.60
N SER A 258 9.58 -18.67 0.58
CA SER A 258 8.65 -19.62 1.21
C SER A 258 9.18 -20.25 2.50
N ASP A 259 10.48 -20.09 2.76
CA ASP A 259 11.22 -20.74 3.85
C ASP A 259 10.90 -20.16 5.24
N TYR A 260 11.20 -20.95 6.25
CA TYR A 260 11.16 -20.59 7.68
C TYR A 260 12.54 -20.82 8.27
N VAL A 261 13.05 -19.86 9.04
CA VAL A 261 14.45 -19.90 9.50
C VAL A 261 14.53 -19.62 11.00
N ILE A 262 15.24 -20.48 11.73
CA ILE A 262 15.61 -20.28 13.12
C ILE A 262 17.04 -19.75 13.18
N ASN A 263 17.18 -18.45 13.37
CA ASN A 263 18.44 -17.73 13.54
C ASN A 263 18.38 -16.85 14.81
N PRO A 264 19.46 -16.15 15.19
CA PRO A 264 19.45 -15.27 16.37
C PRO A 264 18.33 -14.25 16.37
N GLU A 265 17.97 -13.70 15.22
CA GLU A 265 16.90 -12.72 15.05
C GLU A 265 15.52 -13.33 15.29
N ALA A 266 15.28 -14.57 14.82
CA ALA A 266 14.07 -15.33 15.10
C ALA A 266 13.90 -15.57 16.60
N LEU A 267 14.96 -16.02 17.27
CA LEU A 267 14.94 -16.29 18.71
C LEU A 267 14.77 -15.00 19.53
N ALA A 268 15.40 -13.90 19.11
CA ALA A 268 15.22 -12.59 19.73
C ALA A 268 13.76 -12.10 19.59
N TYR A 269 13.17 -12.27 18.41
CA TYR A 269 11.76 -11.98 18.17
C TYR A 269 10.84 -12.78 19.10
N MET A 270 11.05 -14.10 19.20
CA MET A 270 10.26 -14.98 20.07
C MET A 270 10.35 -14.57 21.55
N ARG A 271 11.55 -14.18 22.03
CA ARG A 271 11.73 -13.63 23.39
C ARG A 271 10.94 -12.35 23.59
N SER A 272 11.00 -11.43 22.63
CA SER A 272 10.28 -10.14 22.71
C SER A 272 8.75 -10.30 22.73
N ARG A 273 8.26 -11.46 22.24
CA ARG A 273 6.83 -11.83 22.24
C ARG A 273 6.44 -12.77 23.37
N SER A 274 7.33 -12.93 24.36
CA SER A 274 7.10 -13.73 25.56
C SER A 274 6.84 -15.22 25.30
N LEU A 275 7.49 -15.81 24.28
CA LEU A 275 7.55 -17.26 24.15
C LEU A 275 8.33 -17.85 25.35
N ALA A 276 7.83 -18.93 25.92
CA ALA A 276 8.45 -19.55 27.09
C ALA A 276 9.92 -19.97 26.85
N GLY A 277 10.80 -19.65 27.80
CA GLY A 277 12.24 -19.92 27.69
C GLY A 277 12.61 -21.36 27.33
N PRO A 278 11.97 -22.39 27.89
CA PRO A 278 12.20 -23.78 27.50
C PRO A 278 11.95 -24.06 26.02
N LEU A 279 10.86 -23.50 25.44
CA LEU A 279 10.53 -23.67 24.02
C LEU A 279 11.55 -22.96 23.14
N ILE A 280 12.02 -21.78 23.55
CA ILE A 280 13.07 -21.04 22.82
C ILE A 280 14.36 -21.85 22.81
N ARG A 281 14.75 -22.49 23.94
CA ARG A 281 15.93 -23.35 23.99
C ARG A 281 15.76 -24.57 23.09
N GLN A 282 14.61 -25.24 23.15
CA GLN A 282 14.31 -26.40 22.31
C GLN A 282 14.47 -26.08 20.82
N LEU A 283 13.93 -24.93 20.36
CA LEU A 283 14.10 -24.45 18.98
C LEU A 283 15.57 -24.06 18.68
N ALA A 284 16.26 -23.46 19.66
CA ALA A 284 17.65 -23.03 19.51
C ALA A 284 18.65 -24.18 19.46
N GLU A 285 18.41 -25.27 20.18
CA GLU A 285 19.30 -26.42 20.28
C GLU A 285 19.05 -27.47 19.19
N HIS A 286 17.86 -27.48 18.56
CA HIS A 286 17.54 -28.43 17.50
C HIS A 286 18.46 -28.22 16.28
N GLU A 287 18.90 -29.31 15.63
CA GLU A 287 19.83 -29.24 14.48
C GLU A 287 19.24 -28.52 13.28
N ALA A 288 17.97 -28.82 12.94
CA ALA A 288 17.29 -28.19 11.82
C ALA A 288 16.96 -26.72 12.11
N LYS A 289 17.50 -25.84 11.28
CA LYS A 289 17.33 -24.38 11.37
C LYS A 289 16.61 -23.76 10.16
N HIS A 290 16.50 -24.51 9.07
CA HIS A 290 15.92 -24.05 7.82
C HIS A 290 14.85 -25.03 7.35
N PHE A 291 13.66 -24.52 7.04
CA PHE A 291 12.51 -25.29 6.60
C PHE A 291 12.01 -24.68 5.28
N ALA A 292 11.90 -25.49 4.23
CA ALA A 292 11.67 -25.04 2.87
C ALA A 292 10.30 -24.37 2.67
N ASP A 293 9.31 -24.79 3.45
CA ASP A 293 7.94 -24.31 3.33
C ASP A 293 7.16 -24.46 4.65
N ARG A 294 5.88 -24.05 4.59
CA ARG A 294 4.97 -24.12 5.72
C ARG A 294 4.72 -25.57 6.21
N ALA A 295 4.69 -26.54 5.30
CA ALA A 295 4.43 -27.94 5.67
C ALA A 295 5.61 -28.51 6.47
N ALA A 296 6.85 -28.28 6.02
CA ALA A 296 8.05 -28.67 6.73
C ALA A 296 8.15 -27.98 8.11
N TRP A 297 7.81 -26.68 8.18
CA TRP A 297 7.77 -25.95 9.45
C TRP A 297 6.72 -26.51 10.42
N GLN A 298 5.50 -26.78 9.94
CA GLN A 298 4.43 -27.34 10.77
C GLN A 298 4.81 -28.72 11.30
N ALA A 299 5.34 -29.60 10.45
CA ALA A 299 5.82 -30.92 10.87
C ALA A 299 6.89 -30.83 11.97
N HIS A 300 7.78 -29.85 11.89
CA HIS A 300 8.77 -29.59 12.93
C HIS A 300 8.13 -29.16 14.27
N LEU A 301 7.15 -28.26 14.24
CA LEU A 301 6.42 -27.86 15.45
C LEU A 301 5.65 -29.03 16.08
N ASP A 302 5.09 -29.92 15.24
CA ASP A 302 4.37 -31.11 15.68
C ASP A 302 5.34 -32.11 16.33
N GLN A 303 6.51 -32.34 15.74
CA GLN A 303 7.59 -33.19 16.29
C GLN A 303 8.06 -32.69 17.65
N LEU A 304 8.17 -31.38 17.85
CA LEU A 304 8.57 -30.78 19.12
C LEU A 304 7.40 -30.69 20.13
N GLY A 305 6.20 -31.10 19.77
CA GLY A 305 5.01 -31.01 20.63
C GLY A 305 4.51 -29.58 20.87
N ILE A 306 5.07 -28.59 20.18
CA ILE A 306 4.72 -27.17 20.38
C ILE A 306 3.30 -26.89 19.90
N SER A 307 2.87 -27.50 18.80
CA SER A 307 1.54 -27.35 18.23
C SER A 307 0.40 -27.90 19.12
N ALA A 308 0.72 -28.83 20.01
CA ALA A 308 -0.24 -29.41 20.96
C ALA A 308 -0.51 -28.51 22.18
N LEU A 309 0.34 -27.52 22.44
CA LEU A 309 0.23 -26.65 23.61
C LEU A 309 -0.95 -25.67 23.48
N LYS A 310 -1.84 -25.66 24.46
CA LYS A 310 -3.01 -24.76 24.53
C LYS A 310 -2.84 -23.73 25.65
N VAL A 311 -1.81 -22.89 25.51
CA VAL A 311 -1.46 -21.86 26.50
C VAL A 311 -1.50 -20.46 25.84
N THR A 312 -1.56 -19.44 26.68
CA THR A 312 -1.54 -18.04 26.23
C THR A 312 -0.29 -17.38 26.80
N PRO A 313 0.47 -16.67 25.97
CA PRO A 313 0.29 -16.48 24.52
C PRO A 313 0.53 -17.77 23.71
N ASP A 314 -0.13 -17.89 22.55
CA ASP A 314 -0.06 -19.09 21.68
C ASP A 314 1.38 -19.33 21.20
N PRO A 315 2.03 -20.43 21.61
CA PRO A 315 3.42 -20.70 21.27
C PRO A 315 3.62 -21.03 19.78
N THR A 316 2.66 -21.71 19.14
CA THR A 316 2.71 -22.02 17.71
C THR A 316 2.70 -20.74 16.88
N LEU A 317 1.85 -19.79 17.25
CA LEU A 317 1.77 -18.50 16.59
C LEU A 317 3.08 -17.73 16.71
N ILE A 318 3.62 -17.60 17.94
CA ILE A 318 4.85 -16.81 18.18
C ILE A 318 6.09 -17.48 17.54
N ALA A 319 6.21 -18.82 17.62
CA ALA A 319 7.29 -19.55 16.97
C ALA A 319 7.25 -19.35 15.44
N THR A 320 6.05 -19.40 14.85
CA THR A 320 5.85 -19.18 13.41
C THR A 320 6.18 -17.73 13.00
N GLU A 321 5.71 -16.75 13.76
CA GLU A 321 6.08 -15.34 13.54
C GLU A 321 7.60 -15.15 13.61
N GLY A 322 8.27 -15.77 14.61
CA GLY A 322 9.71 -15.72 14.76
C GLY A 322 10.47 -16.36 13.61
N ALA A 323 10.04 -17.53 13.13
CA ALA A 323 10.67 -18.21 12.00
C ALA A 323 10.48 -17.45 10.67
N LEU A 324 9.32 -16.80 10.46
CA LEU A 324 9.09 -15.88 9.35
C LEU A 324 10.02 -14.66 9.42
N TRP A 325 10.17 -14.07 10.60
CA TRP A 325 11.12 -12.98 10.81
C TRP A 325 12.56 -13.41 10.57
N GLY A 326 12.91 -14.61 10.99
CA GLY A 326 14.20 -15.23 10.69
C GLY A 326 14.48 -15.37 9.21
N SER A 327 13.48 -15.79 8.42
CA SER A 327 13.57 -15.85 6.95
C SER A 327 13.78 -14.45 6.36
N VAL A 328 12.98 -13.43 6.78
CA VAL A 328 13.17 -12.04 6.34
C VAL A 328 14.62 -11.59 6.53
N LYS A 329 15.21 -11.87 7.69
CA LYS A 329 16.60 -11.49 8.02
C LYS A 329 17.63 -12.29 7.26
N ALA A 330 17.43 -13.60 7.09
CA ALA A 330 18.33 -14.49 6.35
C ALA A 330 18.47 -14.06 4.87
N HIS A 331 17.39 -13.54 4.28
CA HIS A 331 17.40 -12.97 2.92
C HIS A 331 17.88 -11.52 2.84
N GLY A 332 18.41 -10.95 3.92
CA GLY A 332 18.95 -9.59 3.95
C GLY A 332 17.91 -8.49 3.81
N LEU A 333 16.63 -8.80 4.07
CA LEU A 333 15.53 -7.85 4.02
C LEU A 333 15.35 -7.13 5.37
N ILE A 334 14.80 -5.91 5.36
CA ILE A 334 14.55 -5.12 6.57
C ILE A 334 15.78 -5.08 7.51
N LYS A 335 16.94 -4.77 6.99
CA LYS A 335 18.19 -4.69 7.80
C LYS A 335 18.04 -3.72 8.97
N ASP A 336 18.33 -2.44 8.72
CA ASP A 336 18.12 -1.32 9.65
C ASP A 336 16.91 -0.46 9.25
N THR A 337 16.08 -0.96 8.36
CA THR A 337 14.91 -0.28 7.83
C THR A 337 13.89 -0.02 8.95
N VAL A 338 13.42 1.22 9.05
CA VAL A 338 12.35 1.58 9.97
C VAL A 338 10.99 1.41 9.28
N ILE A 339 10.09 0.66 9.90
CA ILE A 339 8.70 0.51 9.45
C ILE A 339 7.87 1.62 10.11
N VAL A 340 7.28 2.50 9.30
CA VAL A 340 6.42 3.59 9.79
C VAL A 340 4.98 3.23 9.51
N SER A 341 4.15 3.15 10.55
CA SER A 341 2.73 2.81 10.42
C SER A 341 1.82 3.64 11.33
N ASP A 342 0.53 3.36 11.29
CA ASP A 342 -0.37 3.66 12.40
C ASP A 342 -0.08 2.73 13.58
N ASP A 343 -0.85 2.87 14.68
CA ASP A 343 -0.69 2.05 15.90
C ASP A 343 -1.39 0.67 15.76
N ALA A 344 -1.43 0.09 14.57
CA ALA A 344 -2.03 -1.22 14.34
C ALA A 344 -1.02 -2.34 14.64
N GLY A 345 -1.39 -3.21 15.57
CA GLY A 345 -0.47 -4.18 16.18
C GLY A 345 0.20 -5.17 15.22
N GLN A 346 -0.36 -5.43 14.02
CA GLN A 346 0.26 -6.31 13.03
C GLN A 346 1.54 -5.73 12.43
N PHE A 347 1.71 -4.40 12.42
CA PHE A 347 2.87 -3.72 11.85
C PHE A 347 4.04 -3.56 12.82
N GLN A 348 3.82 -3.86 14.11
CA GLN A 348 4.85 -3.75 15.14
C GLN A 348 5.87 -4.90 15.03
N VAL A 349 6.75 -4.82 14.04
CA VAL A 349 7.86 -5.75 13.81
C VAL A 349 9.14 -4.99 13.51
N GLY A 350 10.28 -5.51 13.93
CA GLY A 350 11.57 -4.88 13.71
C GLY A 350 11.70 -3.49 14.37
N ARG A 351 12.35 -2.56 13.69
CA ARG A 351 12.39 -1.14 14.11
C ARG A 351 11.13 -0.45 13.63
N HIS A 352 10.27 -0.08 14.56
CA HIS A 352 8.97 0.50 14.27
C HIS A 352 8.91 1.97 14.67
N ALA A 353 8.23 2.79 13.88
CA ALA A 353 7.92 4.19 14.17
C ALA A 353 6.44 4.47 13.94
N LEU A 354 5.85 5.30 14.80
CA LEU A 354 4.46 5.68 14.74
C LEU A 354 4.23 6.98 13.97
N CYS A 355 3.17 6.97 13.17
CA CYS A 355 2.70 8.12 12.40
C CYS A 355 2.10 9.19 13.32
N TRP A 356 2.69 10.38 13.34
CA TRP A 356 2.21 11.53 14.13
C TRP A 356 0.82 12.00 13.71
N VAL A 357 0.48 11.90 12.44
CA VAL A 357 -0.85 12.26 11.93
C VAL A 357 -1.92 11.32 12.50
N HIS A 358 -1.62 10.02 12.61
CA HIS A 358 -2.52 9.06 13.23
C HIS A 358 -2.62 9.28 14.75
N ALA A 359 -1.51 9.57 15.43
CA ALA A 359 -1.50 9.89 16.86
C ALA A 359 -2.36 11.12 17.18
N GLU A 360 -2.25 12.20 16.41
CA GLU A 360 -3.10 13.40 16.55
C GLU A 360 -4.57 13.09 16.24
N ARG A 361 -4.83 12.28 15.21
CA ARG A 361 -6.17 11.88 14.82
C ARG A 361 -6.90 11.11 15.92
N LEU A 362 -6.19 10.34 16.75
CA LEU A 362 -6.77 9.69 17.93
C LEU A 362 -7.29 10.73 18.94
N VAL A 363 -6.51 11.78 19.21
CA VAL A 363 -6.94 12.89 20.09
C VAL A 363 -8.12 13.64 19.47
N HIS A 364 -8.07 13.93 18.18
CA HIS A 364 -9.15 14.62 17.45
C HIS A 364 -10.49 13.86 17.51
N LYS A 365 -10.45 12.54 17.43
CA LYS A 365 -11.65 11.70 17.37
C LYS A 365 -12.30 11.43 18.72
N LEU A 366 -11.71 11.87 19.83
CA LEU A 366 -12.33 11.70 21.13
C LEU A 366 -13.66 12.45 21.21
N ASP A 367 -14.69 11.78 21.67
CA ASP A 367 -15.98 12.38 21.93
C ASP A 367 -15.89 13.32 23.12
N THR A 368 -16.38 14.56 22.93
CA THR A 368 -16.36 15.62 23.94
C THR A 368 -17.79 15.95 24.36
N PHE A 369 -18.10 15.78 25.62
CA PHE A 369 -19.46 15.94 26.15
C PHE A 369 -19.68 17.27 26.88
N THR A 370 -18.59 17.92 27.31
CA THR A 370 -18.61 19.20 28.04
C THR A 370 -17.70 20.23 27.36
N ASP A 371 -17.87 21.52 27.71
CA ASP A 371 -16.98 22.58 27.24
C ASP A 371 -15.55 22.37 27.76
N HIS A 372 -15.41 21.89 28.99
CA HIS A 372 -14.11 21.51 29.54
C HIS A 372 -13.41 20.46 28.68
N HIS A 373 -14.10 19.39 28.27
CA HIS A 373 -13.53 18.36 27.39
C HIS A 373 -13.12 18.94 26.05
N ARG A 374 -13.93 19.83 25.43
CA ARG A 374 -13.61 20.49 24.17
C ARG A 374 -12.36 21.36 24.28
N VAL A 375 -12.28 22.19 25.35
CA VAL A 375 -11.12 23.04 25.60
C VAL A 375 -9.86 22.22 25.85
N ALA A 376 -9.93 21.16 26.65
CA ALA A 376 -8.82 20.27 26.94
C ALA A 376 -8.32 19.58 25.65
N GLN A 377 -9.22 19.01 24.83
CA GLN A 377 -8.89 18.38 23.56
C GLN A 377 -8.21 19.37 22.59
N GLN A 378 -8.79 20.56 22.39
CA GLN A 378 -8.25 21.59 21.51
C GLN A 378 -6.86 22.08 21.97
N ARG A 379 -6.67 22.25 23.28
CA ARG A 379 -5.37 22.63 23.86
C ARG A 379 -4.31 21.56 23.56
N MET A 380 -4.64 20.29 23.80
CA MET A 380 -3.70 19.19 23.53
C MET A 380 -3.39 19.05 22.04
N ARG A 381 -4.38 19.17 21.17
CA ARG A 381 -4.15 19.19 19.72
C ARG A 381 -3.22 20.31 19.29
N ARG A 382 -3.37 21.53 19.80
CA ARG A 382 -2.46 22.66 19.53
C ARG A 382 -1.04 22.37 19.99
N LEU A 383 -0.85 21.80 21.18
CA LEU A 383 0.47 21.42 21.68
C LEU A 383 1.13 20.35 20.80
N ILE A 384 0.37 19.36 20.35
CA ILE A 384 0.84 18.32 19.42
C ILE A 384 1.23 18.95 18.07
N TRP A 385 0.46 19.89 17.53
CA TRP A 385 0.78 20.56 16.27
C TRP A 385 2.06 21.41 16.36
N TRP A 386 2.26 22.15 17.44
CA TRP A 386 3.49 22.88 17.65
C TRP A 386 4.69 21.93 17.80
N PHE A 387 4.52 20.87 18.57
CA PHE A 387 5.56 19.86 18.71
C PHE A 387 5.92 19.21 17.36
N TYR A 388 4.93 18.88 16.56
CA TYR A 388 5.11 18.35 15.21
C TYR A 388 5.85 19.33 14.29
N ALA A 389 5.54 20.62 14.35
CA ALA A 389 6.27 21.65 13.62
C ALA A 389 7.75 21.70 14.01
N ASP A 390 8.05 21.58 15.31
CA ASP A 390 9.42 21.54 15.81
C ASP A 390 10.16 20.26 15.38
N LEU A 391 9.49 19.10 15.34
CA LEU A 391 10.05 17.88 14.76
C LEU A 391 10.38 18.06 13.28
N LYS A 392 9.54 18.74 12.51
CA LYS A 392 9.83 19.07 11.10
C LYS A 392 11.02 20.01 10.96
N ALA A 393 11.18 20.97 11.87
CA ALA A 393 12.34 21.84 11.91
C ALA A 393 13.62 21.08 12.31
N TYR A 394 13.52 20.19 13.29
CA TYR A 394 14.62 19.31 13.70
C TYR A 394 15.15 18.43 12.57
N ARG A 395 14.26 17.84 11.77
CA ARG A 395 14.67 17.02 10.61
C ARG A 395 15.55 17.76 9.62
N ARG A 396 15.40 19.09 9.50
CA ARG A 396 16.20 19.92 8.58
C ARG A 396 17.55 20.32 9.16
N ASP A 397 17.59 20.46 10.49
CA ASP A 397 18.79 20.90 11.20
C ASP A 397 18.84 20.18 12.56
N PRO A 398 19.27 18.90 12.56
CA PRO A 398 19.36 18.09 13.77
C PRO A 398 20.58 18.49 14.61
N THR A 399 20.34 18.89 15.88
CA THR A 399 21.39 19.18 16.85
C THR A 399 21.16 18.45 18.17
N PRO A 400 22.22 18.08 18.92
CA PRO A 400 22.07 17.40 20.22
C PRO A 400 21.23 18.19 21.22
N ALA A 401 21.39 19.52 21.26
CA ALA A 401 20.63 20.40 22.15
C ALA A 401 19.13 20.38 21.82
N ARG A 402 18.76 20.51 20.55
CA ARG A 402 17.36 20.40 20.11
C ARG A 402 16.78 19.03 20.39
N ARG A 403 17.56 17.97 20.16
CA ARG A 403 17.15 16.59 20.47
C ARG A 403 16.78 16.43 21.95
N ALA A 404 17.63 16.88 22.87
CA ALA A 404 17.38 16.82 24.30
C ALA A 404 16.16 17.66 24.71
N ALA A 405 16.03 18.89 24.18
CA ALA A 405 14.89 19.76 24.41
C ALA A 405 13.56 19.16 23.95
N LEU A 406 13.55 18.53 22.77
CA LEU A 406 12.35 17.86 22.23
C LEU A 406 11.96 16.64 23.06
N ARG A 407 12.91 15.82 23.52
CA ARG A 407 12.63 14.69 24.42
C ARG A 407 11.98 15.16 25.73
N ALA A 408 12.53 16.19 26.35
CA ALA A 408 11.97 16.77 27.58
C ALA A 408 10.60 17.41 27.37
N ARG A 409 10.41 18.10 26.21
CA ARG A 409 9.11 18.70 25.87
C ARG A 409 8.04 17.65 25.59
N PHE A 410 8.38 16.54 24.94
CA PHE A 410 7.47 15.40 24.75
C PHE A 410 6.92 14.93 26.10
N ASP A 411 7.78 14.70 27.09
CA ASP A 411 7.35 14.29 28.43
C ASP A 411 6.39 15.30 29.06
N ARG A 412 6.70 16.62 28.99
CA ARG A 412 5.83 17.67 29.52
C ARG A 412 4.46 17.75 28.84
N ILE A 413 4.36 17.38 27.56
CA ILE A 413 3.09 17.36 26.82
C ILE A 413 2.28 16.13 27.21
N PHE A 414 2.87 14.94 27.13
CA PHE A 414 2.13 13.67 27.20
C PHE A 414 1.95 13.12 28.63
N LYS A 415 2.69 13.62 29.63
CA LYS A 415 2.44 13.36 31.06
C LYS A 415 1.42 14.30 31.68
N ARG A 416 0.84 15.23 30.90
CA ARG A 416 -0.09 16.23 31.43
C ARG A 416 -1.42 15.58 31.81
N GLN A 417 -1.94 15.99 32.97
CA GLN A 417 -3.32 15.69 33.39
C GLN A 417 -4.22 16.83 32.93
N THR A 418 -5.29 16.51 32.24
CA THR A 418 -6.22 17.49 31.66
C THR A 418 -7.54 17.58 32.40
N GLY A 419 -7.83 16.63 33.30
CA GLY A 419 -9.12 16.45 33.94
C GLY A 419 -10.18 15.79 33.04
N PHE A 420 -9.78 15.41 31.80
CA PHE A 420 -10.61 14.62 30.89
C PHE A 420 -10.04 13.19 30.84
N ALA A 421 -10.59 12.29 31.64
CA ALA A 421 -10.04 10.95 31.90
C ALA A 421 -9.75 10.15 30.65
N THR A 422 -10.59 10.23 29.60
CA THR A 422 -10.38 9.53 28.34
C THR A 422 -9.19 10.11 27.57
N LEU A 423 -9.02 11.41 27.57
CA LEU A 423 -7.86 12.09 26.98
C LEU A 423 -6.60 11.76 27.78
N ASP A 424 -6.65 11.78 29.10
CA ASP A 424 -5.49 11.49 29.96
C ASP A 424 -4.98 10.05 29.75
N ARG A 425 -5.89 9.06 29.62
CA ARG A 425 -5.53 7.68 29.27
C ARG A 425 -4.90 7.58 27.87
N LEU A 426 -5.40 8.31 26.89
CA LEU A 426 -4.80 8.37 25.55
C LEU A 426 -3.41 9.00 25.57
N LEU A 427 -3.23 10.10 26.33
CA LEU A 427 -1.91 10.73 26.47
C LEU A 427 -0.91 9.79 27.12
N ALA A 428 -1.31 9.06 28.17
CA ALA A 428 -0.47 8.04 28.81
C ALA A 428 -0.06 6.93 27.83
N ARG A 429 -0.99 6.44 26.99
CA ARG A 429 -0.68 5.47 25.92
C ARG A 429 0.30 6.05 24.91
N LEU A 430 0.10 7.27 24.42
CA LEU A 430 1.04 7.92 23.50
C LEU A 430 2.40 8.17 24.16
N HIS A 431 2.43 8.45 25.48
CA HIS A 431 3.68 8.55 26.23
C HIS A 431 4.40 7.19 26.33
N ALA A 432 3.68 6.10 26.53
CA ALA A 432 4.27 4.75 26.54
C ALA A 432 4.94 4.42 25.19
N ASN A 433 4.37 4.89 24.08
CA ASN A 433 4.91 4.73 22.72
C ASN A 433 5.98 5.80 22.37
N LYS A 434 6.59 6.45 23.37
CA LYS A 434 7.58 7.53 23.18
C LYS A 434 8.73 7.11 22.26
N ALA A 435 9.24 5.90 22.41
CA ALA A 435 10.36 5.41 21.62
C ALA A 435 10.02 5.41 20.12
N GLU A 436 8.82 4.93 19.76
CA GLU A 436 8.36 4.84 18.37
C GLU A 436 7.96 6.21 17.78
N LEU A 437 7.37 7.10 18.59
CA LEU A 437 7.02 8.47 18.17
C LEU A 437 8.25 9.35 17.98
N LEU A 438 9.36 9.09 18.67
CA LEU A 438 10.56 9.90 18.64
C LEU A 438 11.73 9.28 17.87
N VAL A 439 11.51 8.21 17.08
CA VAL A 439 12.55 7.61 16.21
C VAL A 439 13.23 8.68 15.33
N VAL A 440 12.49 9.67 14.87
CA VAL A 440 13.01 10.80 14.07
C VAL A 440 14.11 11.60 14.76
N LEU A 441 14.19 11.58 16.09
CA LEU A 441 15.27 12.27 16.84
C LEU A 441 16.61 11.54 16.74
N ASP A 442 16.59 10.23 16.47
CA ASP A 442 17.78 9.41 16.26
C ASP A 442 18.04 9.17 14.75
N ARG A 443 16.99 9.21 13.93
CA ARG A 443 16.98 8.97 12.49
C ARG A 443 16.20 10.09 11.78
N PRO A 444 16.80 11.28 11.57
CA PRO A 444 16.10 12.45 11.00
C PRO A 444 15.53 12.25 9.59
N GLU A 445 16.02 11.26 8.84
CA GLU A 445 15.53 10.88 7.52
C GLU A 445 14.14 10.22 7.56
N ILE A 446 13.72 9.67 8.71
CA ILE A 446 12.45 8.96 8.84
C ILE A 446 11.28 9.94 8.73
N PRO A 447 10.25 9.64 7.92
CA PRO A 447 9.08 10.49 7.81
C PRO A 447 8.24 10.49 9.11
N LEU A 448 7.64 11.62 9.42
CA LEU A 448 6.76 11.78 10.58
C LEU A 448 5.34 11.26 10.34
N HIS A 449 5.01 10.82 9.11
CA HIS A 449 3.66 10.42 8.72
C HIS A 449 3.68 9.40 7.59
N THR A 450 2.56 8.73 7.40
CA THR A 450 2.31 7.72 6.36
C THR A 450 1.46 8.25 5.19
N ASN A 451 1.41 9.57 4.96
CA ASN A 451 0.57 10.16 3.90
C ASN A 451 0.89 9.61 2.50
N GLY A 452 2.13 9.20 2.24
CA GLY A 452 2.53 8.52 1.00
C GLY A 452 1.74 7.24 0.81
N SER A 453 1.73 6.36 1.83
CA SER A 453 0.96 5.11 1.82
C SER A 453 -0.55 5.34 1.72
N GLU A 454 -1.09 6.33 2.46
CA GLU A 454 -2.51 6.69 2.35
C GLU A 454 -2.88 7.09 0.92
N ASN A 455 -2.03 7.86 0.23
CA ASN A 455 -2.25 8.25 -1.16
C ASN A 455 -2.11 7.07 -2.13
N ASP A 456 -1.15 6.18 -1.88
CA ASP A 456 -0.94 5.02 -2.73
C ASP A 456 -2.08 4.01 -2.58
N ILE A 457 -2.51 3.71 -1.35
CA ILE A 457 -3.58 2.75 -1.10
C ILE A 457 -4.95 3.22 -1.62
N ARG A 458 -5.15 4.53 -1.81
CA ARG A 458 -6.38 5.07 -2.43
C ARG A 458 -6.64 4.51 -3.83
N CYS A 459 -5.61 4.18 -4.61
CA CYS A 459 -5.81 3.58 -5.93
C CYS A 459 -6.48 2.20 -5.80
N HIS A 460 -6.10 1.40 -4.80
CA HIS A 460 -6.75 0.12 -4.50
C HIS A 460 -8.21 0.32 -4.01
N VAL A 461 -8.42 1.30 -3.12
CA VAL A 461 -9.78 1.65 -2.63
C VAL A 461 -10.69 2.08 -3.78
N THR A 462 -10.18 2.93 -4.69
CA THR A 462 -10.93 3.36 -5.88
C THR A 462 -11.23 2.18 -6.78
N LYS A 463 -10.24 1.32 -7.07
CA LYS A 463 -10.41 0.12 -7.90
C LYS A 463 -11.48 -0.81 -7.31
N ARG A 464 -11.46 -1.04 -5.99
CA ARG A 464 -12.47 -1.84 -5.30
C ARG A 464 -13.88 -1.24 -5.41
N LYS A 465 -14.02 0.08 -5.26
CA LYS A 465 -15.30 0.77 -5.37
C LYS A 465 -15.89 0.72 -6.78
N ILE A 466 -15.03 0.77 -7.81
CA ILE A 466 -15.45 0.79 -9.22
C ILE A 466 -15.66 -0.62 -9.78
N SER A 467 -14.77 -1.56 -9.44
CA SER A 467 -14.70 -2.89 -10.07
C SER A 467 -15.08 -4.05 -9.13
N GLY A 468 -15.36 -3.76 -7.85
CA GLY A 468 -15.61 -4.78 -6.82
C GLY A 468 -14.35 -5.58 -6.45
N GLY A 469 -14.52 -6.87 -6.16
CA GLY A 469 -13.45 -7.77 -5.78
C GLY A 469 -12.83 -8.52 -6.95
N THR A 470 -11.78 -9.27 -6.66
CA THR A 470 -11.15 -10.23 -7.58
C THR A 470 -11.77 -11.62 -7.44
N ARG A 471 -11.84 -12.38 -8.55
CA ARG A 471 -12.48 -13.69 -8.60
C ARG A 471 -11.50 -14.87 -8.67
N SER A 472 -10.23 -14.62 -9.04
CA SER A 472 -9.17 -15.63 -9.13
C SER A 472 -7.89 -15.12 -8.49
N ASP A 473 -7.01 -16.03 -8.04
CA ASP A 473 -5.71 -15.68 -7.46
C ASP A 473 -4.84 -14.95 -8.48
N ALA A 474 -4.77 -15.45 -9.73
CA ALA A 474 -4.04 -14.78 -10.81
C ALA A 474 -4.57 -13.34 -11.06
N GLY A 475 -5.89 -13.11 -11.00
CA GLY A 475 -6.48 -11.78 -11.16
C GLY A 475 -6.18 -10.86 -9.97
N ARG A 476 -6.10 -11.41 -8.75
CA ARG A 476 -5.66 -10.68 -7.55
C ARG A 476 -4.20 -10.25 -7.69
N ASP A 477 -3.33 -11.20 -8.01
CA ASP A 477 -1.88 -10.98 -8.08
C ASP A 477 -1.51 -10.01 -9.21
N CYS A 478 -2.18 -10.10 -10.37
CA CYS A 478 -2.02 -9.12 -11.45
C CYS A 478 -2.49 -7.72 -11.02
N ARG A 479 -3.66 -7.59 -10.38
CA ARG A 479 -4.15 -6.31 -9.89
C ARG A 479 -3.16 -5.66 -8.94
N ASP A 480 -2.68 -6.41 -7.94
CA ASP A 480 -1.77 -5.90 -6.92
C ASP A 480 -0.42 -5.52 -7.54
N ALA A 481 0.15 -6.37 -8.40
CA ALA A 481 1.40 -6.10 -9.11
C ALA A 481 1.31 -4.83 -9.98
N PHE A 482 0.30 -4.72 -10.84
CA PHE A 482 0.18 -3.56 -11.73
C PHE A 482 -0.13 -2.25 -11.01
N LEU A 483 -0.88 -2.28 -9.90
CA LEU A 483 -1.06 -1.09 -9.05
C LEU A 483 0.28 -0.63 -8.46
N GLY A 484 1.09 -1.56 -7.97
CA GLY A 484 2.43 -1.29 -7.46
C GLY A 484 3.36 -0.73 -8.52
N LEU A 485 3.44 -1.40 -9.67
CA LEU A 485 4.30 -0.97 -10.79
C LEU A 485 3.91 0.43 -11.32
N ALA A 486 2.61 0.70 -11.49
CA ALA A 486 2.15 2.02 -11.93
C ALA A 486 2.51 3.14 -10.93
N LYS A 487 2.40 2.86 -9.63
CA LYS A 487 2.80 3.80 -8.57
C LYS A 487 4.32 3.97 -8.49
N THR A 488 5.07 2.88 -8.63
CA THR A 488 6.54 2.92 -8.66
C THR A 488 7.04 3.73 -9.85
N CYS A 489 6.49 3.52 -11.05
CA CYS A 489 6.80 4.36 -12.21
C CYS A 489 6.57 5.85 -11.91
N ALA A 490 5.41 6.20 -11.34
CA ALA A 490 5.09 7.59 -11.01
C ALA A 490 6.06 8.20 -9.99
N LYS A 491 6.51 7.43 -8.98
CA LYS A 491 7.50 7.86 -7.97
C LYS A 491 8.89 8.07 -8.57
N LEU A 492 9.25 7.27 -9.56
CA LEU A 492 10.52 7.36 -10.29
C LEU A 492 10.49 8.36 -11.46
N GLY A 493 9.35 9.04 -11.70
CA GLY A 493 9.20 9.97 -12.81
C GLY A 493 9.12 9.29 -14.19
N ILE A 494 8.79 7.99 -14.22
CA ILE A 494 8.68 7.17 -15.42
C ILE A 494 7.24 7.15 -15.91
N SER A 495 7.02 7.31 -17.20
CA SER A 495 5.72 7.09 -17.83
C SER A 495 5.34 5.62 -17.74
N PHE A 496 4.19 5.31 -17.12
CA PHE A 496 3.69 3.93 -17.08
C PHE A 496 3.37 3.39 -18.47
N TRP A 497 2.98 4.27 -19.40
CA TRP A 497 2.78 3.95 -20.80
C TRP A 497 4.07 3.47 -21.47
N ASP A 498 5.18 4.19 -21.28
CA ASP A 498 6.49 3.83 -21.83
C ASP A 498 7.04 2.57 -21.16
N TYR A 499 6.86 2.44 -19.84
CA TYR A 499 7.20 1.22 -19.10
C TYR A 499 6.50 -0.02 -19.71
N LEU A 500 5.19 0.06 -19.93
CA LEU A 500 4.44 -1.04 -20.56
C LEU A 500 4.94 -1.32 -21.97
N GLY A 501 5.20 -0.28 -22.76
CA GLY A 501 5.73 -0.41 -24.12
C GLY A 501 7.07 -1.14 -24.15
N ALA A 502 8.01 -0.73 -23.30
CA ALA A 502 9.32 -1.37 -23.18
C ALA A 502 9.20 -2.84 -22.76
N ARG A 503 8.35 -3.15 -21.77
CA ARG A 503 8.14 -4.53 -21.30
C ARG A 503 7.38 -5.39 -22.31
N LEU A 504 6.53 -4.82 -23.17
CA LEU A 504 5.81 -5.53 -24.23
C LEU A 504 6.63 -5.65 -25.52
N GLY A 505 7.85 -5.09 -25.56
CA GLY A 505 8.73 -5.13 -26.74
C GLY A 505 8.16 -4.34 -27.92
N ILE A 506 7.45 -3.23 -27.63
CA ILE A 506 6.87 -2.38 -28.68
C ILE A 506 7.97 -1.56 -29.31
N PRO A 507 8.16 -1.61 -30.65
CA PRO A 507 9.16 -0.81 -31.34
C PRO A 507 9.02 0.69 -31.07
N GLN A 508 10.12 1.42 -31.11
CA GLN A 508 10.18 2.89 -30.93
C GLN A 508 9.70 3.38 -29.54
N THR A 509 9.52 2.48 -28.57
CA THR A 509 9.26 2.87 -27.18
C THR A 509 10.60 3.22 -26.51
N SER A 510 10.60 4.27 -25.68
CA SER A 510 11.76 4.63 -24.86
C SER A 510 12.22 3.45 -24.00
N ALA A 511 13.51 3.19 -23.94
CA ALA A 511 14.06 2.17 -23.05
C ALA A 511 13.76 2.55 -21.59
N VAL A 512 13.20 1.63 -20.84
CA VAL A 512 12.95 1.79 -19.40
C VAL A 512 13.78 0.74 -18.66
N PRO A 513 14.73 1.15 -17.82
CA PRO A 513 15.53 0.23 -17.00
C PRO A 513 14.67 -0.64 -16.10
N ASN A 514 15.26 -1.69 -15.51
CA ASN A 514 14.57 -2.50 -14.51
C ASN A 514 14.22 -1.62 -13.30
N LEU A 515 12.94 -1.63 -12.89
CA LEU A 515 12.47 -0.79 -11.78
C LEU A 515 13.14 -1.17 -10.47
N ALA A 516 13.45 -2.46 -10.25
CA ALA A 516 14.13 -2.91 -9.04
C ALA A 516 15.55 -2.32 -8.93
N GLU A 517 16.29 -2.22 -10.05
CA GLU A 517 17.60 -1.58 -10.07
C GLU A 517 17.53 -0.08 -9.73
N LEU A 518 16.53 0.61 -10.28
CA LEU A 518 16.29 2.03 -9.98
C LEU A 518 15.89 2.25 -8.50
N VAL A 519 15.16 1.30 -7.90
CA VAL A 519 14.78 1.35 -6.48
C VAL A 519 15.98 1.07 -5.58
N ALA A 520 16.84 0.12 -5.95
CA ALA A 520 18.03 -0.25 -5.19
C ALA A 520 19.09 0.86 -5.16
N ASN A 521 19.26 1.55 -6.28
CA ASN A 521 20.32 2.55 -6.46
C ASN A 521 19.71 3.95 -6.60
N PRO A 522 19.51 4.67 -5.47
CA PRO A 522 19.07 6.06 -5.53
C PRO A 522 20.16 6.91 -6.20
N ALA A 523 19.81 7.56 -7.34
CA ALA A 523 20.67 8.52 -8.00
C ALA A 523 20.91 9.77 -7.13
#